data_687ac47304161d4948d6d1ee1a7e2c6b
#
_entry.id   687ac47304161d4948d6d1ee1a7e2c6b
#
_cell.length_a   1.000
_cell.length_b   1.000
_cell.length_c   1.000
_cell.angle_alpha   90.00
_cell.angle_beta   90.00
_cell.angle_gamma   90.00
#
_symmetry.space_group_name_H-M   'P 1'
#
loop_
_entity.id
_entity.type
_entity.pdbx_description
1 polymer ?
#
loop_
_entity_poly.entity_id
_entity_poly.type
_entity_poly.pdbx_seq_one_letter_code
_entity_poly.pdbx_strand_id
1 'polypeptide(L)'
;MRIVKMRIDDIDPAHYNPRKDLKPGDPEYNRIKQSILEFDLVEPLVWNERTRRLVSGHQRLKVLKELGYETVDVSVVDLSEDKERVLNIALNKIQGDWDFVRLKEVFEELPEADFELTGFDLSEIEQMFKTLGEAEDQKTENEEPQVERRASVGDIWRLGRHFVACGDCTDSALLERLFDGAKANTAVTSPPYAEQRKTTYGGVPADKYVDWFADVANAVYSVLDEAGSFFVNIKEHVEDGQRSLYVMKLVISMVERFGWRFIDEMVWVKPGVPGRWPNRLKNDFEPVFWFAKSDEVDVVEREVEEGEAESFLIDEFGRAFHFSKQRKIRFYPKNVGKESNRVRVYTRVNKNKTANANVGVEAPFRKGIARPGNVIRVMANNEAWGHPAMYPVGLAEFLIRLTTLRGDRVFDPFLGAGTTLIAAERTGRTCYGTELMPEYVDIILARWESETGEQAVRIYGGNLGAATR
;
A
#
# COMPACT_ATOMS: atom_id res chain seq x y z
N MET A 1 -35.68 -4.30 -16.74
CA MET A 1 -34.94 -3.46 -17.69
C MET A 1 -35.92 -2.44 -18.24
N ARG A 2 -35.64 -1.16 -18.10
CA ARG A 2 -36.49 -0.07 -18.62
C ARG A 2 -35.77 0.57 -19.81
N ILE A 3 -36.35 0.51 -21.00
CA ILE A 3 -35.84 1.20 -22.18
C ILE A 3 -36.60 2.48 -22.34
N VAL A 4 -35.91 3.60 -22.52
CA VAL A 4 -36.48 4.92 -22.76
C VAL A 4 -35.82 5.57 -23.96
N LYS A 5 -36.56 6.38 -24.70
CA LYS A 5 -36.02 7.20 -25.76
C LYS A 5 -35.47 8.49 -25.18
N MET A 6 -34.22 8.80 -25.44
CA MET A 6 -33.51 9.94 -24.85
C MET A 6 -32.88 10.78 -25.97
N ARG A 7 -32.83 12.09 -25.80
CA ARG A 7 -32.09 12.96 -26.72
C ARG A 7 -30.60 12.66 -26.59
N ILE A 8 -29.93 12.59 -27.72
CA ILE A 8 -28.50 12.20 -27.75
C ILE A 8 -27.59 13.24 -27.08
N ASP A 9 -28.04 14.51 -27.08
CA ASP A 9 -27.32 15.61 -26.44
C ASP A 9 -27.42 15.60 -24.90
N ASP A 10 -28.42 14.90 -24.35
CA ASP A 10 -28.64 14.77 -22.90
C ASP A 10 -27.85 13.59 -22.29
N ILE A 11 -27.07 12.90 -23.12
CA ILE A 11 -26.28 11.72 -22.70
C ILE A 11 -24.82 12.11 -22.51
N ASP A 12 -24.38 12.20 -21.25
CA ASP A 12 -23.00 12.47 -20.90
C ASP A 12 -22.17 11.18 -20.84
N PRO A 13 -21.04 11.07 -21.57
CA PRO A 13 -20.14 9.93 -21.46
C PRO A 13 -19.45 9.91 -20.10
N ALA A 14 -19.25 8.71 -19.53
CA ALA A 14 -18.46 8.54 -18.33
C ALA A 14 -16.98 8.89 -18.60
N HIS A 15 -16.43 9.83 -17.81
CA HIS A 15 -15.04 10.30 -17.97
C HIS A 15 -14.01 9.20 -17.65
N TYR A 16 -14.37 8.28 -16.77
CA TYR A 16 -13.53 7.16 -16.32
C TYR A 16 -13.57 5.93 -17.27
N ASN A 17 -14.31 6.00 -18.41
CA ASN A 17 -14.41 4.86 -19.33
C ASN A 17 -13.03 4.38 -19.80
N PRO A 18 -12.61 3.13 -19.49
CA PRO A 18 -11.24 2.65 -19.73
C PRO A 18 -11.03 2.13 -21.17
N ARG A 19 -11.97 2.35 -22.06
CA ARG A 19 -11.86 1.95 -23.46
C ARG A 19 -11.05 2.94 -24.26
N LYS A 20 -10.24 2.40 -25.18
CA LYS A 20 -9.53 3.19 -26.18
C LYS A 20 -10.51 4.06 -26.96
N ASP A 21 -10.19 5.32 -27.05
CA ASP A 21 -11.03 6.31 -27.72
C ASP A 21 -10.84 6.26 -29.23
N LEU A 22 -11.79 5.63 -29.95
CA LEU A 22 -11.77 5.52 -31.39
C LEU A 22 -12.05 6.87 -32.06
N LYS A 23 -11.36 7.14 -33.17
CA LYS A 23 -11.51 8.35 -33.99
C LYS A 23 -12.12 8.02 -35.33
N PRO A 24 -12.84 8.97 -35.97
CA PRO A 24 -13.26 8.82 -37.35
C PRO A 24 -12.07 8.49 -38.26
N GLY A 25 -12.20 7.41 -39.01
CA GLY A 25 -11.13 6.88 -39.87
C GLY A 25 -10.47 5.60 -39.31
N ASP A 26 -10.56 5.32 -38.02
CA ASP A 26 -10.08 4.05 -37.47
C ASP A 26 -10.87 2.87 -38.04
N PRO A 27 -10.24 1.73 -38.34
CA PRO A 27 -10.92 0.57 -38.93
C PRO A 27 -12.11 0.08 -38.08
N GLU A 28 -12.00 0.13 -36.76
CA GLU A 28 -13.04 -0.29 -35.83
C GLU A 28 -14.18 0.73 -35.77
N TYR A 29 -13.87 2.02 -35.77
CA TYR A 29 -14.85 3.09 -35.83
C TYR A 29 -15.71 2.95 -37.09
N ASN A 30 -15.06 2.73 -38.24
CA ASN A 30 -15.74 2.56 -39.52
C ASN A 30 -16.63 1.30 -39.57
N ARG A 31 -16.21 0.21 -38.92
CA ARG A 31 -17.03 -1.01 -38.76
C ARG A 31 -18.30 -0.74 -37.96
N ILE A 32 -18.18 -0.05 -36.84
CA ILE A 32 -19.32 0.34 -36.00
C ILE A 32 -20.27 1.24 -36.79
N LYS A 33 -19.74 2.22 -37.52
CA LYS A 33 -20.52 3.12 -38.36
C LYS A 33 -21.27 2.37 -39.46
N GLN A 34 -20.61 1.46 -40.15
CA GLN A 34 -21.23 0.66 -41.19
C GLN A 34 -22.32 -0.27 -40.67
N SER A 35 -22.09 -0.87 -39.50
CA SER A 35 -23.10 -1.70 -38.83
C SER A 35 -24.35 -0.89 -38.43
N ILE A 36 -24.19 0.32 -37.93
CA ILE A 36 -25.32 1.19 -37.56
C ILE A 36 -26.08 1.66 -38.84
N LEU A 37 -25.38 1.94 -39.91
CA LEU A 37 -26.01 2.34 -41.17
C LEU A 37 -26.81 1.19 -41.79
N GLU A 38 -26.38 -0.06 -41.65
CA GLU A 38 -27.02 -1.24 -42.25
C GLU A 38 -28.15 -1.82 -41.39
N PHE A 39 -27.97 -1.86 -40.08
CA PHE A 39 -28.86 -2.57 -39.14
C PHE A 39 -29.55 -1.66 -38.11
N ASP A 40 -29.28 -0.34 -38.14
CA ASP A 40 -29.67 0.62 -37.10
C ASP A 40 -29.03 0.28 -35.72
N LEU A 41 -29.47 0.93 -34.66
CA LEU A 41 -29.00 0.66 -33.31
C LEU A 41 -29.69 -0.58 -32.73
N VAL A 42 -29.10 -1.75 -32.96
CA VAL A 42 -29.67 -3.03 -32.48
C VAL A 42 -29.58 -3.19 -30.98
N GLU A 43 -28.50 -2.69 -30.35
CA GLU A 43 -28.24 -2.81 -28.93
C GLU A 43 -28.34 -1.43 -28.25
N PRO A 44 -29.30 -1.21 -27.33
CA PRO A 44 -29.44 0.07 -26.64
C PRO A 44 -28.18 0.51 -25.91
N LEU A 45 -27.97 1.82 -25.78
CA LEU A 45 -26.97 2.37 -24.89
C LEU A 45 -27.38 2.09 -23.43
N VAL A 46 -26.43 1.98 -22.50
CA VAL A 46 -26.73 1.81 -21.07
C VAL A 46 -26.46 3.12 -20.33
N TRP A 47 -27.45 3.66 -19.65
CA TRP A 47 -27.40 4.95 -18.97
C TRP A 47 -27.86 4.84 -17.51
N ASN A 48 -27.12 5.47 -16.58
CA ASN A 48 -27.44 5.45 -15.16
C ASN A 48 -28.21 6.71 -14.77
N GLU A 49 -29.44 6.54 -14.33
CA GLU A 49 -30.32 7.69 -13.96
C GLU A 49 -29.84 8.41 -12.71
N ARG A 50 -29.10 7.75 -11.81
CA ARG A 50 -28.59 8.35 -10.59
C ARG A 50 -27.44 9.30 -10.84
N THR A 51 -26.48 8.90 -11.65
CA THR A 51 -25.28 9.69 -11.97
C THR A 51 -25.43 10.54 -13.22
N ARG A 52 -26.48 10.25 -14.04
CA ARG A 52 -26.75 10.83 -15.37
C ARG A 52 -25.65 10.57 -16.39
N ARG A 53 -24.93 9.45 -16.25
CA ARG A 53 -23.80 9.09 -17.11
C ARG A 53 -24.12 7.88 -17.98
N LEU A 54 -23.48 7.87 -19.15
CA LEU A 54 -23.45 6.70 -20.03
C LEU A 54 -22.53 5.64 -19.45
N VAL A 55 -23.05 4.44 -19.20
CA VAL A 55 -22.30 3.30 -18.66
C VAL A 55 -21.69 2.45 -19.78
N SER A 56 -22.41 2.24 -20.88
CA SER A 56 -21.92 1.45 -22.02
C SER A 56 -22.43 1.99 -23.34
N GLY A 57 -21.63 1.81 -24.41
CA GLY A 57 -21.95 2.26 -25.77
C GLY A 57 -21.29 3.59 -26.17
N HIS A 58 -20.18 3.99 -25.52
CA HIS A 58 -19.48 5.25 -25.78
C HIS A 58 -19.10 5.46 -27.25
N GLN A 59 -18.58 4.41 -27.92
CA GLN A 59 -18.21 4.51 -29.31
C GLN A 59 -19.45 4.58 -30.24
N ARG A 60 -20.52 3.84 -29.90
CA ARG A 60 -21.80 3.92 -30.59
C ARG A 60 -22.42 5.32 -30.47
N LEU A 61 -22.38 5.93 -29.26
CA LEU A 61 -22.86 7.30 -29.05
C LEU A 61 -22.14 8.30 -29.98
N LYS A 62 -20.81 8.19 -30.13
CA LYS A 62 -20.04 9.05 -31.06
C LYS A 62 -20.47 8.90 -32.51
N VAL A 63 -20.61 7.66 -32.95
CA VAL A 63 -21.05 7.37 -34.30
C VAL A 63 -22.48 7.88 -34.56
N LEU A 64 -23.39 7.69 -33.61
CA LEU A 64 -24.76 8.17 -33.69
C LEU A 64 -24.83 9.71 -33.75
N LYS A 65 -23.97 10.41 -32.98
CA LYS A 65 -23.83 11.87 -33.06
C LYS A 65 -23.34 12.33 -34.45
N GLU A 66 -22.34 11.65 -35.00
CA GLU A 66 -21.82 11.92 -36.34
C GLU A 66 -22.86 11.68 -37.41
N LEU A 67 -23.70 10.65 -37.27
CA LEU A 67 -24.76 10.30 -38.21
C LEU A 67 -26.00 11.21 -38.07
N GLY A 68 -26.03 12.14 -37.08
CA GLY A 68 -27.10 13.11 -36.92
C GLY A 68 -28.37 12.57 -36.25
N TYR A 69 -28.26 11.48 -35.47
CA TYR A 69 -29.42 11.00 -34.70
C TYR A 69 -29.80 12.03 -33.62
N GLU A 70 -31.07 12.39 -33.51
CA GLU A 70 -31.56 13.29 -32.48
C GLU A 70 -31.90 12.57 -31.18
N THR A 71 -32.38 11.32 -31.29
CA THR A 71 -32.77 10.50 -30.15
C THR A 71 -32.31 9.08 -30.32
N VAL A 72 -32.04 8.42 -29.20
CA VAL A 72 -31.64 7.00 -29.16
C VAL A 72 -32.36 6.24 -28.04
N ASP A 73 -32.47 4.94 -28.20
CA ASP A 73 -32.99 4.06 -27.15
C ASP A 73 -31.89 3.74 -26.14
N VAL A 74 -32.17 3.98 -24.85
CA VAL A 74 -31.24 3.69 -23.73
C VAL A 74 -31.88 2.74 -22.73
N SER A 75 -31.09 1.79 -22.27
CA SER A 75 -31.41 0.92 -21.14
C SER A 75 -31.05 1.65 -19.84
N VAL A 76 -32.04 1.94 -19.01
CA VAL A 76 -31.85 2.71 -17.78
C VAL A 76 -31.55 1.79 -16.61
N VAL A 77 -30.47 2.13 -15.87
CA VAL A 77 -30.10 1.52 -14.61
C VAL A 77 -30.08 2.55 -13.48
N ASP A 78 -30.25 2.11 -12.23
CA ASP A 78 -30.16 2.95 -11.02
C ASP A 78 -29.10 2.34 -10.09
N LEU A 79 -27.85 2.81 -10.24
CA LEU A 79 -26.68 2.26 -9.58
C LEU A 79 -25.91 3.34 -8.82
N SER A 80 -25.26 2.95 -7.71
CA SER A 80 -24.23 3.77 -7.09
C SER A 80 -23.02 3.91 -8.04
N GLU A 81 -22.19 4.91 -7.81
CA GLU A 81 -21.03 5.20 -8.67
C GLU A 81 -20.08 4.01 -8.77
N ASP A 82 -19.80 3.31 -7.66
CA ASP A 82 -18.96 2.11 -7.67
C ASP A 82 -19.58 0.99 -8.51
N LYS A 83 -20.87 0.72 -8.34
CA LYS A 83 -21.59 -0.29 -9.15
C LYS A 83 -21.71 0.10 -10.63
N GLU A 84 -21.75 1.38 -10.94
CA GLU A 84 -21.70 1.89 -12.30
C GLU A 84 -20.35 1.58 -12.94
N ARG A 85 -19.24 1.82 -12.25
CA ARG A 85 -17.89 1.49 -12.71
C ARG A 85 -17.71 -0.01 -12.95
N VAL A 86 -18.16 -0.84 -12.00
CA VAL A 86 -18.16 -2.31 -12.14
C VAL A 86 -18.92 -2.74 -13.39
N LEU A 87 -20.15 -2.22 -13.58
CA LEU A 87 -20.96 -2.56 -14.74
C LEU A 87 -20.31 -2.09 -16.06
N ASN A 88 -19.69 -0.89 -16.05
CA ASN A 88 -18.94 -0.39 -17.21
C ASN A 88 -17.84 -1.35 -17.64
N ILE A 89 -17.04 -1.85 -16.69
CA ILE A 89 -15.97 -2.82 -16.98
C ILE A 89 -16.59 -4.14 -17.45
N ALA A 90 -17.56 -4.70 -16.75
CA ALA A 90 -18.18 -5.98 -17.07
C ALA A 90 -18.78 -6.00 -18.48
N LEU A 91 -19.51 -4.95 -18.86
CA LEU A 91 -20.11 -4.84 -20.22
C LEU A 91 -19.06 -4.64 -21.33
N ASN A 92 -17.90 -4.13 -20.97
CA ASN A 92 -16.83 -3.85 -21.92
C ASN A 92 -15.79 -4.99 -22.00
N LYS A 93 -15.77 -5.96 -21.07
CA LYS A 93 -14.77 -7.03 -21.05
C LYS A 93 -14.75 -7.86 -22.34
N ILE A 94 -15.88 -8.05 -22.99
CA ILE A 94 -16.05 -8.97 -24.11
C ILE A 94 -15.74 -8.32 -25.47
N GLN A 95 -15.60 -6.99 -25.56
CA GLN A 95 -15.56 -6.28 -26.84
C GLN A 95 -14.50 -5.17 -26.90
N GLY A 96 -13.41 -5.37 -27.67
CA GLY A 96 -12.44 -4.36 -28.14
C GLY A 96 -11.24 -4.09 -27.22
N ASP A 97 -10.35 -3.20 -27.66
CA ASP A 97 -9.10 -2.89 -27.00
C ASP A 97 -9.28 -1.96 -25.79
N TRP A 98 -8.44 -2.19 -24.76
CA TRP A 98 -8.42 -1.43 -23.52
C TRP A 98 -7.39 -0.30 -23.55
N ASP A 99 -7.73 0.83 -22.94
CA ASP A 99 -6.76 1.76 -22.37
C ASP A 99 -6.40 1.21 -20.98
N PHE A 100 -5.34 0.46 -20.92
CA PHE A 100 -4.95 -0.24 -19.70
C PHE A 100 -4.58 0.71 -18.55
N VAL A 101 -4.09 1.93 -18.84
CA VAL A 101 -3.78 2.94 -17.82
C VAL A 101 -5.07 3.38 -17.11
N ARG A 102 -6.08 3.75 -17.88
CA ARG A 102 -7.39 4.13 -17.31
C ARG A 102 -8.11 2.96 -16.64
N LEU A 103 -7.94 1.76 -17.19
CA LEU A 103 -8.53 0.56 -16.57
C LEU A 103 -7.91 0.29 -15.20
N LYS A 104 -6.58 0.48 -15.06
CA LYS A 104 -5.87 0.42 -13.78
C LYS A 104 -6.42 1.43 -12.78
N GLU A 105 -6.56 2.70 -13.17
CA GLU A 105 -7.14 3.76 -12.33
C GLU A 105 -8.54 3.39 -11.79
N VAL A 106 -9.39 2.81 -12.65
CA VAL A 106 -10.72 2.38 -12.24
C VAL A 106 -10.68 1.22 -11.24
N PHE A 107 -9.78 0.25 -11.43
CA PHE A 107 -9.61 -0.85 -10.47
C PHE A 107 -9.05 -0.37 -9.11
N GLU A 108 -8.17 0.62 -9.10
CA GLU A 108 -7.62 1.21 -7.86
C GLU A 108 -8.69 1.92 -7.03
N GLU A 109 -9.73 2.44 -7.67
CA GLU A 109 -10.88 3.10 -7.01
C GLU A 109 -11.99 2.13 -6.60
N LEU A 110 -11.99 0.88 -7.11
CA LEU A 110 -13.01 -0.11 -6.79
C LEU A 110 -12.68 -0.92 -5.54
N PRO A 111 -13.70 -1.26 -4.71
CA PRO A 111 -13.52 -2.24 -3.63
C PRO A 111 -13.11 -3.62 -4.20
N GLU A 112 -12.09 -4.26 -3.62
CA GLU A 112 -11.64 -5.61 -4.04
C GLU A 112 -12.77 -6.65 -4.10
N ALA A 113 -13.77 -6.54 -3.21
CA ALA A 113 -14.93 -7.42 -3.19
C ALA A 113 -15.80 -7.34 -4.47
N ASP A 114 -15.64 -6.27 -5.24
CA ASP A 114 -16.38 -6.07 -6.48
C ASP A 114 -15.58 -6.47 -7.74
N PHE A 115 -14.30 -6.85 -7.60
CA PHE A 115 -13.45 -7.23 -8.74
C PHE A 115 -14.01 -8.42 -9.54
N GLU A 116 -14.49 -9.46 -8.89
CA GLU A 116 -15.11 -10.62 -9.55
C GLU A 116 -16.35 -10.23 -10.39
N LEU A 117 -17.07 -9.17 -9.97
CA LEU A 117 -18.24 -8.69 -10.69
C LEU A 117 -17.91 -7.97 -12.00
N THR A 118 -16.67 -7.54 -12.20
CA THR A 118 -16.19 -6.94 -13.46
C THR A 118 -16.04 -7.95 -14.56
N GLY A 119 -16.01 -9.25 -14.20
CA GLY A 119 -15.75 -10.36 -15.10
C GLY A 119 -14.27 -10.63 -15.34
N PHE A 120 -13.35 -9.81 -14.81
CA PHE A 120 -11.93 -10.14 -14.77
C PHE A 120 -11.65 -11.06 -13.59
N ASP A 121 -10.84 -12.10 -13.80
CA ASP A 121 -10.28 -12.84 -12.67
C ASP A 121 -9.06 -12.12 -12.10
N LEU A 122 -8.69 -12.45 -10.86
CA LEU A 122 -7.56 -11.79 -10.18
C LEU A 122 -6.25 -11.95 -10.96
N SER A 123 -6.06 -13.06 -11.66
CA SER A 123 -4.84 -13.30 -12.43
C SER A 123 -4.77 -12.44 -13.69
N GLU A 124 -5.89 -12.15 -14.33
CA GLU A 124 -5.98 -11.24 -15.47
C GLU A 124 -5.67 -9.79 -15.05
N ILE A 125 -6.24 -9.36 -13.91
CA ILE A 125 -5.99 -8.04 -13.32
C ILE A 125 -4.51 -7.91 -12.96
N GLU A 126 -3.95 -8.92 -12.30
CA GLU A 126 -2.54 -8.99 -11.93
C GLU A 126 -1.61 -8.93 -13.15
N GLN A 127 -1.94 -9.68 -14.20
CA GLN A 127 -1.14 -9.71 -15.42
C GLN A 127 -1.20 -8.36 -16.16
N MET A 128 -2.36 -7.71 -16.14
CA MET A 128 -2.55 -6.38 -16.73
C MET A 128 -1.71 -5.33 -16.00
N PHE A 129 -1.78 -5.27 -14.68
CA PHE A 129 -0.97 -4.34 -13.87
C PHE A 129 0.52 -4.59 -14.03
N LYS A 130 0.93 -5.85 -14.16
CA LYS A 130 2.31 -6.22 -14.42
C LYS A 130 2.79 -5.71 -15.78
N THR A 131 2.01 -5.90 -16.85
CA THR A 131 2.37 -5.45 -18.20
C THR A 131 2.50 -3.93 -18.25
N LEU A 132 1.65 -3.22 -17.52
CA LEU A 132 1.75 -1.75 -17.38
C LEU A 132 3.01 -1.35 -16.59
N GLY A 133 3.30 -2.04 -15.48
CA GLY A 133 4.52 -1.81 -14.71
C GLY A 133 5.78 -2.04 -15.52
N GLU A 134 5.87 -3.13 -16.30
CA GLU A 134 7.02 -3.39 -17.20
C GLU A 134 7.14 -2.36 -18.32
N ALA A 135 6.03 -1.83 -18.83
CA ALA A 135 6.02 -0.77 -19.84
C ALA A 135 6.39 0.61 -19.23
N GLU A 136 6.04 0.85 -17.98
CA GLU A 136 6.45 2.02 -17.21
C GLU A 136 7.93 1.92 -16.82
N ASP A 137 8.41 0.75 -16.39
CA ASP A 137 9.82 0.50 -16.06
C ASP A 137 10.73 0.71 -17.28
N GLN A 138 10.31 0.29 -18.49
CA GLN A 138 11.05 0.54 -19.75
C GLN A 138 11.03 2.01 -20.17
N LYS A 139 10.01 2.79 -19.78
CA LYS A 139 10.00 4.24 -19.99
C LYS A 139 10.87 4.97 -18.98
N THR A 140 10.93 4.49 -17.74
CA THR A 140 11.68 5.11 -16.65
C THR A 140 13.18 4.80 -16.68
N GLU A 141 13.62 3.75 -17.35
CA GLU A 141 15.07 3.58 -17.65
C GLU A 141 15.64 4.70 -18.53
N ASN A 142 14.78 5.49 -19.19
CA ASN A 142 15.20 6.62 -20.03
C ASN A 142 14.96 8.03 -19.43
N GLU A 143 14.28 8.14 -18.28
CA GLU A 143 14.03 9.41 -17.59
C GLU A 143 14.18 9.21 -16.07
N GLU A 144 15.41 9.04 -15.58
CA GLU A 144 15.68 9.29 -14.17
C GLU A 144 15.26 10.73 -13.88
N PRO A 145 14.40 11.00 -12.86
CA PRO A 145 14.12 12.37 -12.48
C PRO A 145 15.46 13.04 -12.19
N GLN A 146 15.77 14.13 -12.90
CA GLN A 146 16.95 14.93 -12.63
C GLN A 146 16.77 15.61 -11.27
N VAL A 147 17.14 14.87 -10.22
CA VAL A 147 17.09 15.38 -8.85
C VAL A 147 18.32 16.21 -8.60
N GLU A 148 18.12 17.43 -8.07
CA GLU A 148 19.22 18.33 -7.71
C GLU A 148 20.08 17.67 -6.61
N ARG A 149 21.39 17.66 -6.80
CA ARG A 149 22.34 17.15 -5.81
C ARG A 149 22.52 18.12 -4.67
N ARG A 150 21.96 17.79 -3.50
CA ARG A 150 21.93 18.64 -2.31
C ARG A 150 22.53 17.97 -1.08
N ALA A 151 22.39 16.64 -0.97
CA ALA A 151 22.77 15.87 0.20
C ALA A 151 24.24 15.45 0.18
N SER A 152 24.82 15.37 1.36
CA SER A 152 26.17 14.87 1.62
C SER A 152 26.16 13.98 2.86
N VAL A 153 27.12 13.04 2.93
CA VAL A 153 27.27 12.18 4.11
C VAL A 153 27.46 13.01 5.37
N GLY A 154 26.71 12.69 6.42
CA GLY A 154 26.69 13.41 7.68
C GLY A 154 25.64 14.53 7.77
N ASP A 155 24.96 14.87 6.67
CA ASP A 155 23.87 15.85 6.69
C ASP A 155 22.65 15.28 7.43
N ILE A 156 21.93 16.17 8.13
CA ILE A 156 20.57 15.88 8.65
C ILE A 156 19.62 16.93 8.06
N TRP A 157 18.53 16.43 7.49
CA TRP A 157 17.51 17.21 6.85
C TRP A 157 16.20 17.15 7.63
N ARG A 158 15.48 18.26 7.74
CA ARG A 158 14.12 18.35 8.24
C ARG A 158 13.15 18.55 7.08
N LEU A 159 12.16 17.69 6.99
CA LEU A 159 11.10 17.66 5.99
C LEU A 159 9.77 17.83 6.72
N GLY A 160 9.32 19.09 6.88
CA GLY A 160 8.19 19.41 7.75
C GLY A 160 8.44 18.94 9.19
N ARG A 161 7.73 17.85 9.58
CA ARG A 161 7.90 17.18 10.88
C ARG A 161 8.88 16.00 10.87
N HIS A 162 9.36 15.57 9.69
CA HIS A 162 10.22 14.39 9.53
C HIS A 162 11.70 14.78 9.54
N PHE A 163 12.56 13.79 9.83
CA PHE A 163 13.99 13.95 9.88
C PHE A 163 14.69 12.83 9.10
N VAL A 164 15.63 13.20 8.24
CA VAL A 164 16.42 12.27 7.42
C VAL A 164 17.90 12.57 7.62
N ALA A 165 18.66 11.55 7.97
CA ALA A 165 20.13 11.62 8.06
C ALA A 165 20.78 10.86 6.90
N CYS A 166 21.75 11.47 6.27
CA CYS A 166 22.59 10.85 5.25
C CYS A 166 23.78 10.15 5.92
N GLY A 167 23.72 8.84 6.04
CA GLY A 167 24.80 8.05 6.67
C GLY A 167 24.38 6.67 7.12
N ASP A 168 25.33 5.98 7.76
CA ASP A 168 25.14 4.61 8.23
C ASP A 168 24.19 4.58 9.45
N CYS A 169 23.17 3.74 9.39
CA CYS A 169 22.22 3.54 10.50
C CYS A 169 22.87 2.96 11.75
N THR A 170 24.06 2.40 11.67
CA THR A 170 24.81 1.86 12.82
C THR A 170 25.71 2.90 13.50
N ASP A 171 25.86 4.10 12.92
CA ASP A 171 26.57 5.21 13.55
C ASP A 171 25.76 5.79 14.70
N SER A 172 26.16 5.44 15.93
CA SER A 172 25.47 5.87 17.15
C SER A 172 25.50 7.39 17.33
N ALA A 173 26.56 8.08 16.91
CA ALA A 173 26.65 9.54 17.02
C ALA A 173 25.72 10.24 16.01
N LEU A 174 25.52 9.63 14.83
CA LEU A 174 24.53 10.12 13.86
C LEU A 174 23.11 9.92 14.40
N LEU A 175 22.81 8.74 14.95
CA LEU A 175 21.50 8.46 15.56
C LEU A 175 21.19 9.34 16.76
N GLU A 176 22.18 9.61 17.62
CA GLU A 176 22.00 10.51 18.76
C GLU A 176 21.61 11.92 18.30
N ARG A 177 22.27 12.45 17.27
CA ARG A 177 21.94 13.74 16.65
C ARG A 177 20.59 13.73 15.95
N LEU A 178 20.27 12.64 15.22
CA LEU A 178 19.02 12.51 14.50
C LEU A 178 17.82 12.50 15.43
N PHE A 179 17.91 11.75 16.53
CA PHE A 179 16.81 11.57 17.47
C PHE A 179 16.74 12.65 18.56
N ASP A 180 17.86 13.30 18.89
CA ASP A 180 17.94 14.35 19.94
C ASP A 180 17.21 13.97 21.23
N GLY A 181 17.47 12.76 21.72
CA GLY A 181 16.83 12.16 22.91
C GLY A 181 15.42 11.62 22.69
N ALA A 182 14.81 11.79 21.53
CA ALA A 182 13.54 11.17 21.20
C ALA A 182 13.68 9.64 21.05
N LYS A 183 12.54 8.92 21.08
CA LYS A 183 12.47 7.49 20.80
C LYS A 183 11.40 7.22 19.76
N ALA A 184 11.63 6.25 18.87
CA ALA A 184 10.64 5.77 17.92
C ALA A 184 9.64 4.83 18.62
N ASN A 185 8.37 4.91 18.25
CA ASN A 185 7.32 4.01 18.72
C ASN A 185 7.26 2.73 17.91
N THR A 186 7.67 2.81 16.64
CA THR A 186 7.84 1.66 15.76
C THR A 186 8.99 1.88 14.80
N ALA A 187 9.63 0.80 14.37
CA ALA A 187 10.54 0.79 13.24
C ALA A 187 9.98 -0.10 12.15
N VAL A 188 10.09 0.35 10.89
CA VAL A 188 9.63 -0.39 9.70
C VAL A 188 10.73 -0.31 8.67
N THR A 189 11.17 -1.44 8.14
CA THR A 189 12.26 -1.44 7.16
C THR A 189 12.21 -2.61 6.20
N SER A 190 12.81 -2.41 5.03
CA SER A 190 13.21 -3.45 4.10
C SER A 190 14.71 -3.33 3.84
N PRO A 191 15.55 -4.05 4.58
CA PRO A 191 17.00 -3.94 4.47
C PRO A 191 17.50 -4.47 3.11
N PRO A 192 18.74 -4.15 2.70
CA PRO A 192 19.37 -4.80 1.55
C PRO A 192 19.36 -6.30 1.72
N TYR A 193 18.86 -7.05 0.72
CA TYR A 193 18.84 -8.51 0.76
C TYR A 193 20.22 -9.09 0.47
N ALA A 194 20.55 -10.22 1.10
CA ALA A 194 21.83 -10.88 0.89
C ALA A 194 22.08 -11.19 -0.59
N GLU A 195 23.34 -11.06 -1.03
CA GLU A 195 23.81 -11.30 -2.39
C GLU A 195 23.15 -10.46 -3.50
N GLN A 196 22.21 -9.56 -3.15
CA GLN A 196 21.54 -8.69 -4.11
C GLN A 196 22.20 -7.32 -4.17
N ARG A 197 22.18 -6.71 -5.36
CA ARG A 197 22.64 -5.32 -5.61
C ARG A 197 24.07 -5.03 -5.14
N LYS A 198 24.98 -5.91 -5.49
CA LYS A 198 26.41 -5.79 -5.19
C LYS A 198 27.01 -4.46 -5.65
N THR A 199 26.49 -3.89 -6.72
CA THR A 199 26.95 -2.61 -7.29
C THR A 199 26.44 -1.38 -6.52
N THR A 200 25.28 -1.48 -5.87
CA THR A 200 24.63 -0.32 -5.20
C THR A 200 24.95 -0.27 -3.70
N TYR A 201 24.85 -1.42 -3.01
CA TYR A 201 25.01 -1.49 -1.54
C TYR A 201 26.15 -2.41 -1.09
N GLY A 202 27.07 -2.80 -2.01
CA GLY A 202 28.21 -3.66 -1.70
C GLY A 202 27.89 -5.14 -1.48
N GLY A 203 26.60 -5.52 -1.40
CA GLY A 203 26.09 -6.88 -1.27
C GLY A 203 26.64 -7.64 -0.05
N VAL A 204 25.84 -7.79 1.01
CA VAL A 204 26.23 -8.57 2.17
C VAL A 204 26.13 -10.06 1.84
N PRO A 205 27.21 -10.87 2.00
CA PRO A 205 27.15 -12.31 1.80
C PRO A 205 26.16 -12.98 2.76
N ALA A 206 25.46 -14.01 2.28
CA ALA A 206 24.40 -14.68 3.07
C ALA A 206 24.94 -15.32 4.37
N ASP A 207 26.18 -15.79 4.37
CA ASP A 207 26.86 -16.36 5.54
C ASP A 207 27.27 -15.33 6.60
N LYS A 208 27.43 -14.05 6.20
CA LYS A 208 27.77 -12.93 7.07
C LYS A 208 26.56 -12.06 7.44
N TYR A 209 25.41 -12.32 6.83
CA TYR A 209 24.24 -11.44 6.94
C TYR A 209 23.74 -11.28 8.38
N VAL A 210 23.69 -12.36 9.13
CA VAL A 210 23.23 -12.34 10.53
C VAL A 210 24.13 -11.47 11.40
N ASP A 211 25.46 -11.59 11.26
CA ASP A 211 26.40 -10.80 12.05
C ASP A 211 26.40 -9.33 11.65
N TRP A 212 26.25 -9.03 10.36
CA TRP A 212 26.06 -7.66 9.87
C TRP A 212 24.75 -7.05 10.41
N PHE A 213 23.65 -7.81 10.39
CA PHE A 213 22.35 -7.32 10.87
C PHE A 213 22.30 -7.14 12.39
N ALA A 214 23.21 -7.77 13.14
CA ALA A 214 23.31 -7.57 14.59
C ALA A 214 23.54 -6.10 14.94
N ASP A 215 24.40 -5.40 14.23
CA ASP A 215 24.68 -3.97 14.45
C ASP A 215 23.45 -3.11 14.13
N VAL A 216 22.73 -3.46 13.06
CA VAL A 216 21.46 -2.82 12.70
C VAL A 216 20.41 -3.05 13.79
N ALA A 217 20.26 -4.30 14.25
CA ALA A 217 19.30 -4.64 15.30
C ALA A 217 19.60 -3.89 16.60
N ASN A 218 20.88 -3.76 16.98
CA ASN A 218 21.31 -2.99 18.15
C ASN A 218 21.05 -1.49 17.96
N ALA A 219 21.31 -0.94 16.80
CA ALA A 219 21.04 0.47 16.47
C ALA A 219 19.54 0.78 16.60
N VAL A 220 18.67 -0.04 15.99
CA VAL A 220 17.22 0.10 16.14
C VAL A 220 16.79 -0.06 17.59
N TYR A 221 17.33 -1.05 18.30
CA TYR A 221 17.03 -1.27 19.72
C TYR A 221 17.33 -0.05 20.57
N SER A 222 18.46 0.64 20.29
CA SER A 222 18.90 1.81 21.05
C SER A 222 17.94 3.00 20.95
N VAL A 223 17.30 3.21 19.79
CA VAL A 223 16.41 4.36 19.53
C VAL A 223 14.93 4.03 19.64
N LEU A 224 14.57 2.75 19.78
CA LEU A 224 13.19 2.32 19.93
C LEU A 224 12.70 2.49 21.37
N ASP A 225 11.45 2.89 21.54
CA ASP A 225 10.73 2.91 22.82
C ASP A 225 10.64 1.49 23.42
N GLU A 226 10.50 1.37 24.73
CA GLU A 226 10.41 0.07 25.42
C GLU A 226 9.17 -0.74 24.99
N ALA A 227 8.09 -0.05 24.61
CA ALA A 227 6.87 -0.65 24.06
C ALA A 227 6.88 -0.68 22.51
N GLY A 228 8.04 -0.40 21.91
CA GLY A 228 8.17 -0.24 20.47
C GLY A 228 8.20 -1.56 19.70
N SER A 229 7.74 -1.51 18.47
CA SER A 229 7.71 -2.62 17.51
C SER A 229 8.75 -2.44 16.41
N PHE A 230 9.27 -3.54 15.89
CA PHE A 230 10.20 -3.54 14.76
C PHE A 230 9.73 -4.51 13.68
N PHE A 231 9.39 -3.99 12.51
CA PHE A 231 8.97 -4.75 11.34
C PHE A 231 10.09 -4.83 10.32
N VAL A 232 10.41 -6.05 9.90
CA VAL A 232 11.45 -6.33 8.90
C VAL A 232 10.82 -7.06 7.72
N ASN A 233 10.71 -6.38 6.58
CA ASN A 233 10.33 -7.01 5.31
C ASN A 233 11.60 -7.52 4.63
N ILE A 234 11.78 -8.82 4.59
CA ILE A 234 12.96 -9.47 4.02
C ILE A 234 12.64 -10.88 3.53
N LYS A 235 13.18 -11.25 2.38
CA LYS A 235 13.06 -12.62 1.85
C LYS A 235 14.41 -13.22 1.50
N GLU A 236 14.43 -14.54 1.47
CA GLU A 236 15.57 -15.32 1.01
C GLU A 236 15.71 -15.26 -0.52
N HIS A 237 16.93 -15.39 -1.01
CA HIS A 237 17.21 -15.70 -2.41
C HIS A 237 17.32 -17.22 -2.62
N VAL A 238 17.41 -17.61 -3.86
CA VAL A 238 17.60 -19.01 -4.28
C VAL A 238 18.91 -19.13 -5.00
N GLU A 239 19.73 -20.08 -4.55
CA GLU A 239 21.01 -20.44 -5.12
C GLU A 239 21.02 -21.95 -5.38
N ASP A 240 21.45 -22.37 -6.55
CA ASP A 240 21.52 -23.78 -6.98
C ASP A 240 20.23 -24.59 -6.73
N GLY A 241 19.07 -23.94 -6.91
CA GLY A 241 17.76 -24.58 -6.72
C GLY A 241 17.30 -24.68 -5.26
N GLN A 242 18.11 -24.24 -4.30
CA GLN A 242 17.76 -24.20 -2.88
C GLN A 242 17.46 -22.79 -2.40
N ARG A 243 16.50 -22.65 -1.49
CA ARG A 243 16.32 -21.40 -0.77
C ARG A 243 17.41 -21.22 0.27
N SER A 244 18.04 -20.06 0.27
CA SER A 244 19.02 -19.70 1.29
C SER A 244 18.37 -19.61 2.66
N LEU A 245 19.03 -20.11 3.69
CA LEU A 245 18.50 -20.12 5.06
C LEU A 245 18.84 -18.86 5.86
N TYR A 246 19.46 -17.84 5.24
CA TYR A 246 19.94 -16.67 5.99
C TYR A 246 18.81 -15.91 6.71
N VAL A 247 17.62 -15.81 6.12
CA VAL A 247 16.47 -15.15 6.76
C VAL A 247 16.00 -15.93 7.98
N MET A 248 15.88 -17.26 7.89
CA MET A 248 15.51 -18.10 9.03
C MET A 248 16.54 -18.01 10.15
N LYS A 249 17.84 -18.02 9.79
CA LYS A 249 18.94 -17.83 10.75
C LYS A 249 18.87 -16.44 11.39
N LEU A 250 18.51 -15.40 10.63
CA LEU A 250 18.32 -14.05 11.14
C LEU A 250 17.19 -14.03 12.17
N VAL A 251 16.00 -14.55 11.84
CA VAL A 251 14.85 -14.57 12.76
C VAL A 251 15.18 -15.29 14.06
N ILE A 252 15.83 -16.46 13.99
CA ILE A 252 16.29 -17.20 15.17
C ILE A 252 17.29 -16.35 15.98
N SER A 253 18.28 -15.75 15.32
CA SER A 253 19.30 -14.95 15.99
C SER A 253 18.75 -13.67 16.61
N MET A 254 17.73 -13.05 16.01
CA MET A 254 17.02 -11.90 16.60
C MET A 254 16.50 -12.26 18.01
N VAL A 255 15.98 -13.47 18.19
CA VAL A 255 15.45 -13.94 19.47
C VAL A 255 16.57 -14.44 20.40
N GLU A 256 17.38 -15.38 19.92
CA GLU A 256 18.31 -16.12 20.78
C GLU A 256 19.58 -15.34 21.12
N ARG A 257 20.03 -14.46 20.19
CA ARG A 257 21.29 -13.72 20.35
C ARG A 257 21.11 -12.24 20.63
N PHE A 258 20.09 -11.60 20.02
CA PHE A 258 19.96 -10.14 20.04
C PHE A 258 18.87 -9.65 21.01
N GLY A 259 18.18 -10.57 21.71
CA GLY A 259 17.25 -10.26 22.80
C GLY A 259 15.88 -9.70 22.37
N TRP A 260 15.54 -9.82 21.09
CA TRP A 260 14.22 -9.44 20.60
C TRP A 260 13.16 -10.49 20.92
N ARG A 261 11.91 -10.08 21.01
CA ARG A 261 10.74 -10.97 21.04
C ARG A 261 10.16 -11.08 19.66
N PHE A 262 9.95 -12.30 19.16
CA PHE A 262 9.26 -12.58 17.91
C PHE A 262 7.75 -12.61 18.17
N ILE A 263 7.01 -11.65 17.61
CA ILE A 263 5.59 -11.45 17.89
C ILE A 263 4.74 -12.19 16.87
N ASP A 264 4.99 -11.96 15.56
CA ASP A 264 4.22 -12.57 14.49
C ASP A 264 5.01 -12.55 13.16
N GLU A 265 4.57 -13.41 12.23
CA GLU A 265 4.96 -13.38 10.84
C GLU A 265 3.75 -13.01 9.99
N MET A 266 3.90 -11.96 9.20
CA MET A 266 2.92 -11.52 8.22
C MET A 266 3.42 -11.82 6.82
N VAL A 267 2.48 -11.98 5.89
CA VAL A 267 2.78 -12.26 4.49
C VAL A 267 2.21 -11.13 3.64
N TRP A 268 3.09 -10.39 2.97
CA TRP A 268 2.68 -9.46 1.93
C TRP A 268 2.59 -10.21 0.61
N VAL A 269 1.37 -10.36 0.09
CA VAL A 269 1.11 -11.00 -1.20
C VAL A 269 1.47 -10.03 -2.32
N LYS A 270 2.31 -10.50 -3.23
CA LYS A 270 2.73 -9.78 -4.44
C LYS A 270 1.98 -10.31 -5.64
N PRO A 271 0.98 -9.60 -6.14
CA PRO A 271 0.33 -9.99 -7.37
C PRO A 271 1.31 -9.91 -8.55
N GLY A 272 1.23 -10.86 -9.47
CA GLY A 272 1.86 -10.77 -10.77
C GLY A 272 3.38 -10.96 -10.86
N VAL A 273 4.07 -11.57 -9.87
CA VAL A 273 5.53 -11.79 -9.95
C VAL A 273 5.92 -12.56 -11.22
N PRO A 274 6.74 -11.97 -12.12
CA PRO A 274 7.18 -12.64 -13.35
C PRO A 274 8.21 -13.74 -13.05
N GLY A 275 8.30 -14.73 -13.91
CA GLY A 275 9.37 -15.71 -13.89
C GLY A 275 8.94 -17.11 -14.31
N ARG A 276 9.88 -17.88 -14.85
CA ARG A 276 9.75 -19.33 -15.03
C ARG A 276 10.31 -20.01 -13.78
N TRP A 277 9.51 -20.85 -13.16
CA TRP A 277 9.83 -21.58 -11.93
C TRP A 277 9.79 -23.09 -12.19
N PRO A 278 10.71 -23.67 -12.98
CA PRO A 278 10.56 -25.05 -13.46
C PRO A 278 10.58 -26.09 -12.34
N ASN A 279 11.21 -25.78 -11.20
CA ASN A 279 11.50 -26.76 -10.15
C ASN A 279 10.86 -26.42 -8.79
N ARG A 280 9.98 -25.41 -8.73
CA ARG A 280 9.36 -24.96 -7.47
C ARG A 280 8.11 -24.14 -7.72
N LEU A 281 7.34 -23.88 -6.68
CA LEU A 281 6.19 -22.97 -6.73
C LEU A 281 6.64 -21.52 -6.98
N LYS A 282 5.78 -20.74 -7.61
CA LYS A 282 5.93 -19.30 -7.79
C LYS A 282 6.10 -18.64 -6.41
N ASN A 283 7.04 -17.71 -6.29
CA ASN A 283 7.22 -16.93 -5.08
C ASN A 283 6.45 -15.61 -5.21
N ASP A 284 5.19 -15.62 -4.79
CA ASP A 284 4.22 -14.54 -4.93
C ASP A 284 3.95 -13.79 -3.61
N PHE A 285 4.83 -13.95 -2.62
CA PHE A 285 4.75 -13.23 -1.36
C PHE A 285 6.13 -12.83 -0.85
N GLU A 286 6.15 -11.86 0.06
CA GLU A 286 7.30 -11.54 0.91
C GLU A 286 6.88 -11.58 2.39
N PRO A 287 7.70 -12.20 3.26
CA PRO A 287 7.43 -12.18 4.68
C PRO A 287 7.77 -10.82 5.30
N VAL A 288 7.00 -10.46 6.31
CA VAL A 288 7.25 -9.34 7.20
C VAL A 288 7.29 -9.87 8.62
N PHE A 289 8.45 -9.81 9.25
CA PHE A 289 8.66 -10.29 10.62
C PHE A 289 8.43 -9.16 11.60
N TRP A 290 7.60 -9.41 12.63
CA TRP A 290 7.31 -8.47 13.70
C TRP A 290 8.05 -8.85 14.96
N PHE A 291 8.95 -7.97 15.39
CA PHE A 291 9.70 -8.08 16.63
C PHE A 291 9.33 -6.95 17.61
N ALA A 292 9.62 -7.14 18.90
CA ALA A 292 9.45 -6.13 19.92
C ALA A 292 10.46 -6.34 21.07
N LYS A 293 10.62 -5.33 21.93
CA LYS A 293 11.45 -5.42 23.12
C LYS A 293 10.74 -6.16 24.25
N SER A 294 9.43 -5.99 24.39
CA SER A 294 8.61 -6.57 25.45
C SER A 294 7.87 -7.83 24.98
N ASP A 295 7.60 -8.73 25.90
CA ASP A 295 6.79 -9.95 25.68
C ASP A 295 5.32 -9.76 26.02
N GLU A 296 4.96 -8.65 26.65
CA GLU A 296 3.58 -8.32 26.97
C GLU A 296 2.96 -7.42 25.92
N VAL A 297 1.88 -7.88 25.30
CA VAL A 297 1.08 -7.11 24.34
C VAL A 297 -0.05 -6.41 25.07
N ASP A 298 -0.05 -5.08 25.03
CA ASP A 298 -1.16 -4.28 25.52
C ASP A 298 -2.06 -3.87 24.35
N VAL A 299 -3.29 -4.37 24.36
CA VAL A 299 -4.34 -3.81 23.52
C VAL A 299 -4.75 -2.51 24.19
N VAL A 300 -4.16 -1.40 23.77
CA VAL A 300 -4.45 -0.10 24.35
C VAL A 300 -5.78 0.39 23.80
N GLU A 301 -6.79 0.35 24.62
CA GLU A 301 -8.04 1.06 24.42
C GLU A 301 -7.96 2.31 25.33
N ARG A 302 -7.90 3.52 24.75
CA ARG A 302 -7.78 4.80 25.49
C ARG A 302 -9.13 5.52 25.47
N GLU A 303 -9.51 6.12 26.58
CA GLU A 303 -10.64 7.07 26.59
C GLU A 303 -10.29 8.33 25.80
N VAL A 304 -11.19 8.76 24.91
CA VAL A 304 -11.02 9.87 23.99
C VAL A 304 -11.94 11.01 24.41
N GLU A 305 -11.42 12.21 24.56
CA GLU A 305 -12.22 13.40 24.81
C GLU A 305 -13.03 13.79 23.55
N GLU A 306 -14.21 14.40 23.76
CA GLU A 306 -15.09 14.85 22.68
C GLU A 306 -14.36 15.84 21.78
N GLY A 307 -14.10 15.45 20.52
CA GLY A 307 -13.32 16.20 19.52
C GLY A 307 -12.07 15.49 18.98
N GLU A 308 -11.57 14.46 19.67
CA GLU A 308 -10.46 13.61 19.19
C GLU A 308 -10.95 12.34 18.45
N ALA A 309 -12.25 12.20 18.25
CA ALA A 309 -12.93 10.98 17.79
C ALA A 309 -12.47 10.44 16.42
N GLU A 310 -11.85 11.27 15.58
CA GLU A 310 -11.36 10.84 14.27
C GLU A 310 -10.05 10.04 14.32
N SER A 311 -9.34 10.06 15.46
CA SER A 311 -8.04 9.42 15.61
C SER A 311 -8.02 8.19 16.52
N PHE A 312 -9.12 7.88 17.20
CA PHE A 312 -9.22 6.79 18.17
C PHE A 312 -10.38 5.84 17.88
N LEU A 313 -10.22 4.63 18.32
CA LEU A 313 -11.30 3.64 18.30
C LEU A 313 -12.10 3.77 19.57
N ILE A 314 -13.28 4.30 19.42
CA ILE A 314 -14.30 4.30 20.45
C ILE A 314 -15.07 2.98 20.32
N ASP A 315 -15.23 2.25 21.45
CA ASP A 315 -16.16 1.14 21.44
C ASP A 315 -17.60 1.68 21.29
N GLU A 316 -18.51 0.79 21.10
CA GLU A 316 -19.94 1.09 20.91
C GLU A 316 -20.63 1.78 22.11
N PHE A 317 -19.89 1.98 23.22
CA PHE A 317 -20.35 2.67 24.44
C PHE A 317 -19.64 4.00 24.68
N GLY A 318 -18.84 4.48 23.71
CA GLY A 318 -18.08 5.73 23.85
C GLY A 318 -16.90 5.61 24.80
N ARG A 319 -16.42 4.38 25.10
CA ARG A 319 -15.30 4.16 26.02
C ARG A 319 -14.05 3.84 25.23
N ALA A 320 -13.05 4.64 25.40
CA ALA A 320 -11.67 4.35 25.02
C ALA A 320 -10.89 3.97 26.27
N PHE A 321 -10.04 2.95 26.21
CA PHE A 321 -9.40 2.39 27.39
C PHE A 321 -7.93 2.77 27.42
N HIS A 322 -7.48 3.26 28.56
CA HIS A 322 -6.05 3.51 28.84
C HIS A 322 -5.58 2.54 29.92
N PHE A 323 -4.56 1.74 29.60
CA PHE A 323 -3.89 0.89 30.57
C PHE A 323 -2.53 1.44 30.96
N SER A 324 -2.25 1.40 32.26
CA SER A 324 -1.15 2.09 32.90
C SER A 324 0.21 1.39 32.74
N LYS A 325 1.25 2.20 32.64
CA LYS A 325 2.64 2.10 33.15
C LYS A 325 3.40 0.76 33.16
N GLN A 326 3.01 -0.29 32.46
CA GLN A 326 3.86 -1.46 32.27
C GLN A 326 4.36 -1.51 30.81
N ARG A 327 5.58 -2.03 30.62
CA ARG A 327 6.30 -2.13 29.34
C ARG A 327 5.61 -3.11 28.41
N LYS A 328 4.57 -2.67 27.69
CA LYS A 328 3.75 -3.53 26.84
C LYS A 328 3.75 -3.04 25.39
N ILE A 329 3.79 -3.95 24.45
CA ILE A 329 3.74 -3.67 23.03
C ILE A 329 2.40 -3.02 22.69
N ARG A 330 2.42 -1.89 22.00
CA ARG A 330 1.21 -1.22 21.51
C ARG A 330 0.70 -1.94 20.28
N PHE A 331 -0.57 -2.31 20.27
CA PHE A 331 -1.22 -3.00 19.16
C PHE A 331 -2.61 -2.45 18.92
N TYR A 332 -2.81 -1.86 17.72
CA TYR A 332 -4.05 -1.20 17.32
C TYR A 332 -4.70 -1.91 16.11
N PRO A 333 -5.20 -3.15 16.27
CA PRO A 333 -5.67 -3.96 15.14
C PRO A 333 -6.85 -3.32 14.39
N LYS A 334 -7.64 -2.49 15.05
CA LYS A 334 -8.77 -1.82 14.42
C LYS A 334 -8.36 -0.68 13.50
N ASN A 335 -7.18 -0.07 13.68
CA ASN A 335 -6.68 1.00 12.80
C ASN A 335 -6.41 0.50 11.37
N VAL A 336 -6.32 -0.81 11.19
CA VAL A 336 -6.05 -1.48 9.90
C VAL A 336 -7.11 -2.55 9.58
N GLY A 337 -8.14 -2.71 10.42
CA GLY A 337 -9.24 -3.64 10.21
C GLY A 337 -10.26 -3.10 9.19
N LYS A 338 -10.93 -4.02 8.48
CA LYS A 338 -12.03 -3.68 7.56
C LYS A 338 -13.37 -3.69 8.30
N GLU A 339 -14.33 -2.87 7.90
CA GLU A 339 -15.71 -2.95 8.39
C GLU A 339 -16.29 -4.34 8.16
N SER A 340 -16.92 -4.90 9.18
CA SER A 340 -17.52 -6.22 9.12
C SER A 340 -19.03 -6.14 9.26
N ASN A 341 -19.74 -6.71 8.29
CA ASN A 341 -21.20 -6.89 8.34
C ASN A 341 -21.61 -8.15 9.10
N ARG A 342 -20.65 -8.90 9.70
CA ARG A 342 -20.96 -10.13 10.44
C ARG A 342 -21.57 -9.80 11.79
N VAL A 343 -22.77 -10.31 12.03
CA VAL A 343 -23.42 -10.33 13.35
C VAL A 343 -22.64 -11.30 14.24
N ARG A 344 -22.02 -10.81 15.32
CA ARG A 344 -21.46 -11.69 16.34
C ARG A 344 -22.56 -12.05 17.33
N VAL A 345 -23.01 -13.29 17.31
CA VAL A 345 -23.83 -13.86 18.37
C VAL A 345 -22.91 -14.26 19.52
N TYR A 346 -22.96 -13.53 20.62
CA TYR A 346 -22.26 -13.91 21.84
C TYR A 346 -23.11 -14.94 22.59
N THR A 347 -22.71 -16.20 22.58
CA THR A 347 -23.23 -17.20 23.51
C THR A 347 -22.53 -17.00 24.86
N ARG A 348 -23.22 -16.45 25.82
CA ARG A 348 -22.75 -16.38 27.22
C ARG A 348 -22.82 -17.79 27.80
N VAL A 349 -21.69 -18.50 27.82
CA VAL A 349 -21.59 -19.77 28.51
C VAL A 349 -21.53 -19.47 30.02
N ASN A 350 -22.62 -19.72 30.69
CA ASN A 350 -22.68 -19.65 32.16
C ASN A 350 -21.95 -20.88 32.72
N LYS A 351 -20.73 -20.70 33.26
CA LYS A 351 -19.85 -21.79 33.74
C LYS A 351 -20.40 -22.62 34.90
N ASN A 352 -21.60 -22.34 35.41
CA ASN A 352 -22.14 -22.94 36.63
C ASN A 352 -23.46 -23.68 36.47
N LYS A 353 -23.86 -24.09 35.25
CA LYS A 353 -25.05 -25.02 35.14
C LYS A 353 -24.80 -26.06 34.06
N THR A 354 -24.69 -27.27 34.52
CA THR A 354 -24.97 -28.50 33.75
C THR A 354 -26.38 -28.40 33.18
N ALA A 355 -26.48 -28.33 31.90
CA ALA A 355 -27.58 -28.70 31.01
C ALA A 355 -27.86 -27.63 29.94
N ASN A 356 -27.81 -28.08 28.72
CA ASN A 356 -28.31 -27.53 27.46
C ASN A 356 -29.40 -26.45 27.59
N ALA A 357 -29.01 -25.21 27.42
CA ALA A 357 -29.89 -24.18 26.91
C ALA A 357 -29.04 -23.16 26.17
N ASN A 358 -28.97 -23.30 24.86
CA ASN A 358 -28.57 -22.21 23.97
C ASN A 358 -29.65 -21.15 23.99
N VAL A 359 -29.56 -20.20 24.93
CA VAL A 359 -30.37 -18.99 24.86
C VAL A 359 -29.57 -18.01 23.99
N GLY A 360 -29.92 -17.98 22.71
CA GLY A 360 -29.47 -16.94 21.81
C GLY A 360 -30.07 -15.61 22.23
N VAL A 361 -29.28 -14.73 22.83
CA VAL A 361 -29.63 -13.32 22.95
C VAL A 361 -29.26 -12.68 21.62
N GLU A 362 -30.25 -12.35 20.81
CA GLU A 362 -30.06 -11.49 19.64
C GLU A 362 -29.61 -10.11 20.13
N ALA A 363 -28.31 -9.84 20.00
CA ALA A 363 -27.82 -8.47 20.16
C ALA A 363 -28.18 -7.67 18.90
N PRO A 364 -28.58 -6.39 19.03
CA PRO A 364 -28.91 -5.55 17.89
C PRO A 364 -27.73 -5.46 16.92
N PHE A 365 -28.04 -5.42 15.63
CA PHE A 365 -27.06 -5.30 14.53
C PHE A 365 -26.10 -4.14 14.80
N ARG A 366 -24.82 -4.43 14.94
CA ARG A 366 -23.78 -3.41 15.05
C ARG A 366 -22.68 -3.70 14.05
N LYS A 367 -22.37 -2.70 13.20
CA LYS A 367 -21.19 -2.72 12.34
C LYS A 367 -19.96 -2.64 13.26
N GLY A 368 -19.11 -3.64 13.16
CA GLY A 368 -17.84 -3.69 13.88
C GLY A 368 -16.67 -3.72 12.91
N ILE A 369 -15.48 -3.36 13.39
CA ILE A 369 -14.25 -3.51 12.61
C ILE A 369 -13.70 -4.91 12.89
N ALA A 370 -13.55 -5.73 11.84
CA ALA A 370 -12.93 -7.03 11.94
C ALA A 370 -11.42 -6.89 12.17
N ARG A 371 -10.84 -7.73 13.04
CA ARG A 371 -9.37 -7.79 13.17
C ARG A 371 -8.77 -8.19 11.82
N PRO A 372 -7.66 -7.54 11.39
CA PRO A 372 -6.94 -7.95 10.20
C PRO A 372 -6.36 -9.36 10.40
N GLY A 373 -6.23 -10.10 9.30
CA GLY A 373 -5.38 -11.29 9.25
C GLY A 373 -3.91 -10.90 9.03
N ASN A 374 -3.02 -11.87 9.17
CA ASN A 374 -1.58 -11.69 8.89
C ASN A 374 -1.22 -11.80 7.40
N VAL A 375 -2.20 -11.90 6.53
CA VAL A 375 -2.01 -11.85 5.07
C VAL A 375 -2.37 -10.44 4.59
N ILE A 376 -1.35 -9.69 4.15
CA ILE A 376 -1.47 -8.31 3.71
C ILE A 376 -1.56 -8.31 2.19
N ARG A 377 -2.64 -7.72 1.66
CA ARG A 377 -2.84 -7.52 0.23
C ARG A 377 -2.81 -6.03 -0.05
N VAL A 378 -1.68 -5.57 -0.55
CA VAL A 378 -1.45 -4.20 -0.98
C VAL A 378 -0.83 -4.26 -2.35
N MET A 379 -1.41 -3.55 -3.30
CA MET A 379 -0.86 -3.44 -4.65
C MET A 379 0.48 -2.73 -4.61
N ALA A 380 1.42 -3.18 -5.41
CA ALA A 380 2.66 -2.45 -5.62
C ALA A 380 2.33 -1.19 -6.45
N ASN A 381 2.42 -0.02 -5.84
CA ASN A 381 2.39 1.23 -6.58
C ASN A 381 3.78 1.45 -7.15
N ASN A 382 3.93 1.36 -8.45
CA ASN A 382 5.15 1.73 -9.14
C ASN A 382 5.20 3.26 -9.29
N GLU A 383 5.47 3.96 -8.20
CA GLU A 383 5.87 5.36 -8.28
C GLU A 383 7.31 5.38 -8.81
N ALA A 384 7.50 5.94 -10.00
CA ALA A 384 8.79 6.00 -10.71
C ALA A 384 9.75 7.02 -10.10
N TRP A 385 10.35 6.69 -8.95
CA TRP A 385 11.36 7.52 -8.28
C TRP A 385 12.78 6.98 -8.42
N GLY A 386 13.06 6.15 -9.46
CA GLY A 386 14.41 5.69 -9.77
C GLY A 386 15.04 4.69 -8.77
N HIS A 387 14.31 4.24 -7.75
CA HIS A 387 14.81 3.25 -6.81
C HIS A 387 14.28 1.84 -7.16
N PRO A 388 15.16 0.89 -7.49
CA PRO A 388 14.77 -0.38 -8.10
C PRO A 388 14.08 -1.39 -7.16
N ALA A 389 13.82 -1.06 -5.88
CA ALA A 389 13.21 -1.98 -4.91
C ALA A 389 12.43 -1.26 -3.81
N MET A 390 11.46 -0.48 -4.20
CA MET A 390 10.53 0.08 -3.23
C MET A 390 9.46 -0.95 -2.88
N TYR A 391 9.15 -1.10 -1.59
CA TYR A 391 7.91 -1.73 -1.18
C TYR A 391 6.78 -0.68 -1.21
N PRO A 392 5.50 -1.08 -1.37
CA PRO A 392 4.43 -0.11 -1.56
C PRO A 392 4.17 0.71 -0.31
N VAL A 393 3.81 1.99 -0.50
CA VAL A 393 3.44 2.92 0.59
C VAL A 393 2.33 2.33 1.47
N GLY A 394 1.32 1.68 0.86
CA GLY A 394 0.23 1.04 1.60
C GLY A 394 0.67 -0.08 2.55
N LEU A 395 1.78 -0.80 2.26
CA LEU A 395 2.35 -1.78 3.20
C LEU A 395 2.94 -1.06 4.42
N ALA A 396 3.72 0.01 4.20
CA ALA A 396 4.26 0.82 5.28
C ALA A 396 3.13 1.44 6.13
N GLU A 397 2.10 2.01 5.51
CA GLU A 397 0.94 2.56 6.20
C GLU A 397 0.24 1.53 7.08
N PHE A 398 0.05 0.31 6.58
CA PHE A 398 -0.54 -0.79 7.35
C PHE A 398 0.28 -1.08 8.62
N LEU A 399 1.60 -1.27 8.48
CA LEU A 399 2.50 -1.61 9.59
C LEU A 399 2.58 -0.47 10.61
N ILE A 400 2.68 0.77 10.15
CA ILE A 400 2.71 1.96 10.99
C ILE A 400 1.42 2.09 11.81
N ARG A 401 0.27 2.02 11.16
CA ARG A 401 -1.05 2.13 11.84
C ARG A 401 -1.31 0.99 12.83
N LEU A 402 -0.71 -0.17 12.60
CA LEU A 402 -0.90 -1.34 13.44
C LEU A 402 -0.35 -1.13 14.86
N THR A 403 0.72 -0.33 15.01
CA THR A 403 1.44 -0.18 16.28
C THR A 403 1.61 1.26 16.76
N THR A 404 1.06 2.25 16.02
CA THR A 404 1.20 3.67 16.36
C THR A 404 -0.12 4.43 16.26
N LEU A 405 -0.18 5.58 16.92
CA LEU A 405 -1.20 6.62 16.80
C LEU A 405 -0.65 7.83 16.02
N ARG A 406 -1.55 8.76 15.64
CA ARG A 406 -1.13 10.04 15.03
C ARG A 406 -0.21 10.80 16.00
N GLY A 407 0.84 11.41 15.46
CA GLY A 407 1.86 12.09 16.26
C GLY A 407 2.97 11.19 16.78
N ASP A 408 2.82 9.85 16.75
CA ASP A 408 3.87 8.91 17.12
C ASP A 408 5.03 8.96 16.12
N ARG A 409 6.18 8.39 16.51
CA ARG A 409 7.43 8.41 15.76
C ARG A 409 7.72 7.04 15.15
N VAL A 410 8.11 7.08 13.88
CA VAL A 410 8.48 5.91 13.08
C VAL A 410 9.97 6.01 12.73
N PHE A 411 10.71 4.91 12.79
CA PHE A 411 12.09 4.85 12.33
C PHE A 411 12.23 3.90 11.14
N ASP A 412 13.00 4.31 10.14
CA ASP A 412 13.46 3.42 9.08
C ASP A 412 14.99 3.56 8.92
N PRO A 413 15.76 2.51 9.28
CA PRO A 413 17.21 2.52 9.14
C PRO A 413 17.71 2.43 7.68
N PHE A 414 16.86 2.05 6.72
CA PHE A 414 17.18 1.90 5.31
C PHE A 414 16.11 2.56 4.45
N LEU A 415 16.04 3.90 4.52
CA LEU A 415 14.91 4.68 4.00
C LEU A 415 14.73 4.57 2.47
N GLY A 416 15.82 4.26 1.72
CA GLY A 416 15.81 4.11 0.27
C GLY A 416 15.26 5.36 -0.42
N ALA A 417 14.19 5.20 -1.20
CA ALA A 417 13.48 6.32 -1.82
C ALA A 417 12.39 6.96 -0.93
N GLY A 418 12.39 6.70 0.38
CA GLY A 418 11.52 7.39 1.34
C GLY A 418 10.11 6.82 1.49
N THR A 419 9.86 5.57 1.15
CA THR A 419 8.52 4.98 1.23
C THR A 419 7.91 5.07 2.63
N THR A 420 8.69 4.73 3.68
CA THR A 420 8.26 4.86 5.07
C THR A 420 7.97 6.31 5.46
N LEU A 421 8.75 7.26 4.94
CA LEU A 421 8.54 8.69 5.21
C LEU A 421 7.21 9.18 4.61
N ILE A 422 6.93 8.82 3.35
CA ILE A 422 5.66 9.16 2.70
C ILE A 422 4.46 8.50 3.43
N ALA A 423 4.60 7.25 3.84
CA ALA A 423 3.58 6.58 4.65
C ALA A 423 3.34 7.29 6.00
N ALA A 424 4.41 7.74 6.67
CA ALA A 424 4.31 8.52 7.91
C ALA A 424 3.64 9.87 7.67
N GLU A 425 3.95 10.56 6.55
CA GLU A 425 3.30 11.81 6.15
C GLU A 425 1.79 11.61 6.00
N ARG A 426 1.37 10.67 5.15
CA ARG A 426 -0.05 10.38 4.87
C ARG A 426 -0.83 9.94 6.11
N THR A 427 -0.16 9.30 7.05
CA THR A 427 -0.81 8.79 8.28
C THR A 427 -0.69 9.74 9.48
N GLY A 428 -0.04 10.89 9.34
CA GLY A 428 0.12 11.88 10.40
C GLY A 428 1.11 11.47 11.50
N ARG A 429 2.12 10.66 11.16
CA ARG A 429 3.23 10.28 12.04
C ARG A 429 4.49 11.07 11.68
N THR A 430 5.49 11.06 12.57
CA THR A 430 6.79 11.66 12.33
C THR A 430 7.78 10.56 11.97
N CYS A 431 8.38 10.63 10.79
CA CYS A 431 9.44 9.71 10.37
C CYS A 431 10.81 10.24 10.77
N TYR A 432 11.62 9.39 11.33
CA TYR A 432 13.06 9.51 11.45
C TYR A 432 13.65 8.45 10.52
N GLY A 433 14.61 8.79 9.67
CA GLY A 433 15.19 7.83 8.75
C GLY A 433 16.65 8.06 8.51
N THR A 434 17.36 6.97 8.21
CA THR A 434 18.74 7.02 7.71
C THR A 434 18.80 6.47 6.30
N GLU A 435 19.64 7.03 5.47
CA GLU A 435 19.96 6.53 4.13
C GLU A 435 21.46 6.75 3.87
N LEU A 436 22.13 5.68 3.47
CA LEU A 436 23.59 5.69 3.29
C LEU A 436 24.03 6.53 2.09
N MET A 437 23.27 6.46 1.00
CA MET A 437 23.62 7.03 -0.29
C MET A 437 23.05 8.44 -0.43
N PRO A 438 23.89 9.48 -0.61
CA PRO A 438 23.41 10.85 -0.82
C PRO A 438 22.40 11.00 -1.96
N GLU A 439 22.58 10.20 -3.03
CA GLU A 439 21.68 10.17 -4.18
C GLU A 439 20.24 9.80 -3.80
N TYR A 440 20.08 8.83 -2.92
CA TYR A 440 18.75 8.44 -2.44
C TYR A 440 18.19 9.45 -1.43
N VAL A 441 19.04 10.10 -0.65
CA VAL A 441 18.57 11.23 0.18
C VAL A 441 18.00 12.34 -0.70
N ASP A 442 18.68 12.70 -1.82
CA ASP A 442 18.16 13.70 -2.76
C ASP A 442 16.79 13.28 -3.34
N ILE A 443 16.61 11.99 -3.66
CA ILE A 443 15.32 11.44 -4.10
C ILE A 443 14.26 11.59 -3.00
N ILE A 444 14.58 11.28 -1.74
CA ILE A 444 13.66 11.44 -0.60
C ILE A 444 13.20 12.90 -0.49
N LEU A 445 14.15 13.86 -0.58
CA LEU A 445 13.84 15.27 -0.51
C LEU A 445 12.87 15.68 -1.62
N ALA A 446 13.20 15.36 -2.87
CA ALA A 446 12.39 15.70 -4.03
C ALA A 446 11.00 15.06 -3.98
N ARG A 447 10.90 13.78 -3.57
CA ARG A 447 9.64 13.06 -3.45
C ARG A 447 8.73 13.69 -2.41
N TRP A 448 9.27 14.03 -1.23
CA TRP A 448 8.48 14.65 -0.17
C TRP A 448 8.06 16.08 -0.55
N GLU A 449 8.97 16.87 -1.16
CA GLU A 449 8.67 18.21 -1.67
C GLU A 449 7.57 18.16 -2.74
N SER A 450 7.58 17.16 -3.61
CA SER A 450 6.52 16.93 -4.61
C SER A 450 5.18 16.54 -3.98
N GLU A 451 5.20 15.70 -2.95
CA GLU A 451 3.97 15.25 -2.26
C GLU A 451 3.30 16.37 -1.47
N THR A 452 4.10 17.24 -0.82
CA THR A 452 3.59 18.22 0.14
C THR A 452 3.55 19.65 -0.37
N GLY A 453 4.36 19.98 -1.37
CA GLY A 453 4.60 21.35 -1.83
C GLY A 453 5.49 22.18 -0.89
N GLU A 454 6.01 21.59 0.19
CA GLU A 454 6.92 22.24 1.14
C GLU A 454 8.37 22.02 0.72
N GLN A 455 9.32 22.78 1.32
CA GLN A 455 10.75 22.67 1.05
C GLN A 455 11.47 21.97 2.21
N ALA A 456 12.33 21.02 1.91
CA ALA A 456 13.21 20.37 2.87
C ALA A 456 14.35 21.33 3.30
N VAL A 457 14.67 21.31 4.60
CA VAL A 457 15.68 22.21 5.19
C VAL A 457 16.79 21.39 5.81
N ARG A 458 18.05 21.66 5.38
CA ARG A 458 19.22 21.07 6.02
C ARG A 458 19.42 21.71 7.40
N ILE A 459 19.35 20.93 8.47
CA ILE A 459 19.49 21.41 9.85
C ILE A 459 20.87 21.11 10.45
N TYR A 460 21.61 20.14 9.86
CA TYR A 460 22.99 19.83 10.22
C TYR A 460 23.78 19.52 8.96
N GLY A 461 24.96 20.11 8.80
CA GLY A 461 25.85 19.90 7.66
C GLY A 461 27.08 19.11 8.06
N GLY A 462 27.32 17.99 7.40
CA GLY A 462 28.50 17.18 7.58
C GLY A 462 29.75 17.79 6.94
N ASN A 463 30.25 18.90 7.46
CA ASN A 463 31.63 19.24 7.26
C ASN A 463 32.50 18.49 8.28
N LEU A 464 32.60 17.20 8.13
CA LEU A 464 33.75 16.47 8.66
C LEU A 464 34.93 16.89 7.81
N GLY A 465 35.72 17.80 8.38
CA GLY A 465 36.98 18.21 7.80
C GLY A 465 37.75 16.99 7.33
N ALA A 466 38.26 17.08 6.10
CA ALA A 466 39.22 16.14 5.56
C ALA A 466 40.34 15.93 6.59
N ALA A 467 40.18 14.92 7.42
CA ALA A 467 41.33 14.34 8.16
C ALA A 467 42.07 13.48 7.15
N THR A 468 43.02 14.13 6.48
CA THR A 468 44.15 13.49 5.86
C THR A 468 44.69 12.36 6.74
N ARG A 469 44.58 11.14 6.26
CA ARG A 469 45.68 10.19 5.99
C ARG A 469 45.16 8.83 5.63
#